data_35173da4087cb8a1d7a74b9f57012115
#
_entry.id   35173da4087cb8a1d7a74b9f57012115
#
_cell.length_a   1.000
_cell.length_b   1.000
_cell.length_c   1.000
_cell.angle_alpha   90.00
_cell.angle_beta   90.00
_cell.angle_gamma   90.00
#
_symmetry.space_group_name_H-M   'P 1'
#
loop_
_entity.id
_entity.type
_entity.pdbx_description
1 polymer ?
#
loop_
_entity_poly.entity_id
_entity_poly.type
_entity_poly.pdbx_seq_one_letter_code
_entity_poly.pdbx_strand_id
1 'polypeptide(L)'
;AIVGTVQDRAKSILERHLRYDDRAINQFIVALSEVCQNIIEHSENKGFVGIQKYRFQNISKNVVRIAVMDVGVGFKKSLSGRFTVKSDRDAIEKALLHGASRYEDEGRGHGLAAVRRFVNQWNGKLSIRSGTARLSLIPPWAGGRAQERGLISFPGALINILLPEV
;
A
#
# COMPACT_ATOMS: atom_id res chain seq x y z
N ALA A 1 -16.05 -5.10 10.67
CA ALA A 1 -16.15 -6.53 10.27
C ALA A 1 -15.19 -6.86 9.12
N ILE A 2 -15.26 -6.15 7.99
CA ILE A 2 -14.41 -6.43 6.81
C ILE A 2 -12.93 -6.21 7.11
N VAL A 3 -12.57 -5.12 7.78
CA VAL A 3 -11.18 -4.81 8.15
C VAL A 3 -10.61 -5.88 9.08
N GLY A 4 -11.40 -6.34 10.06
CA GLY A 4 -10.99 -7.44 10.94
C GLY A 4 -10.70 -8.74 10.20
N THR A 5 -11.52 -9.10 9.22
CA THR A 5 -11.29 -10.29 8.37
C THR A 5 -10.00 -10.17 7.56
N VAL A 6 -9.72 -8.99 7.01
CA VAL A 6 -8.45 -8.72 6.28
C VAL A 6 -7.26 -8.85 7.21
N GLN A 7 -7.34 -8.29 8.42
CA GLN A 7 -6.30 -8.40 9.44
C GLN A 7 -5.98 -9.86 9.77
N ASP A 8 -6.99 -10.64 10.11
CA ASP A 8 -6.81 -12.04 10.50
C ASP A 8 -6.21 -12.87 9.37
N ARG A 9 -6.66 -12.65 8.15
CA ARG A 9 -6.14 -13.35 6.98
C ARG A 9 -4.69 -12.98 6.68
N ALA A 10 -4.37 -11.69 6.69
CA ALA A 10 -3.02 -11.21 6.47
C ALA A 10 -2.06 -11.75 7.55
N LYS A 11 -2.44 -11.66 8.81
CA LYS A 11 -1.66 -12.17 9.93
C LYS A 11 -1.36 -13.65 9.77
N SER A 12 -2.39 -14.46 9.50
CA SER A 12 -2.24 -15.91 9.32
C SER A 12 -1.27 -16.26 8.18
N ILE A 13 -1.37 -15.56 7.04
CA ILE A 13 -0.50 -15.82 5.89
C ILE A 13 0.96 -15.40 6.19
N LEU A 14 1.16 -14.25 6.81
CA LEU A 14 2.50 -13.76 7.15
C LEU A 14 3.19 -14.67 8.17
N GLU A 15 2.49 -15.10 9.20
CA GLU A 15 3.03 -16.03 10.21
C GLU A 15 3.43 -17.37 9.61
N ARG A 16 2.56 -17.94 8.76
CA ARG A 16 2.77 -19.28 8.21
C ARG A 16 3.82 -19.35 7.10
N HIS A 17 3.92 -18.31 6.29
CA HIS A 17 4.65 -18.41 5.02
C HIS A 17 5.88 -17.53 4.93
N LEU A 18 5.97 -16.45 5.69
CA LEU A 18 7.07 -15.50 5.57
C LEU A 18 8.07 -15.53 6.71
N ARG A 19 7.73 -16.16 7.82
CA ARG A 19 8.61 -16.32 9.01
C ARG A 19 9.05 -14.99 9.63
N TYR A 20 8.21 -13.97 9.55
CA TYR A 20 8.48 -12.70 10.22
C TYR A 20 8.20 -12.83 11.71
N ASP A 21 8.88 -12.03 12.53
CA ASP A 21 8.59 -11.99 13.96
C ASP A 21 7.21 -11.40 14.26
N ASP A 22 6.62 -11.81 15.38
CA ASP A 22 5.25 -11.42 15.75
C ASP A 22 5.10 -9.92 15.92
N ARG A 23 6.11 -9.23 16.44
CA ARG A 23 6.08 -7.79 16.63
C ARG A 23 6.01 -7.06 15.29
N ALA A 24 6.83 -7.49 14.33
CA ALA A 24 6.83 -6.93 12.99
C ALA A 24 5.48 -7.16 12.30
N ILE A 25 4.94 -8.38 12.39
CA ILE A 25 3.63 -8.72 11.84
C ILE A 25 2.54 -7.83 12.44
N ASN A 26 2.50 -7.68 13.74
CA ASN A 26 1.49 -6.85 14.41
C ASN A 26 1.59 -5.37 14.00
N GLN A 27 2.78 -4.82 13.90
CA GLN A 27 2.99 -3.46 13.41
C GLN A 27 2.49 -3.28 11.98
N PHE A 28 2.79 -4.23 11.10
CA PHE A 28 2.32 -4.20 9.72
C PHE A 28 0.80 -4.30 9.63
N ILE A 29 0.18 -5.18 10.40
CA ILE A 29 -1.27 -5.36 10.43
C ILE A 29 -1.99 -4.06 10.85
N VAL A 30 -1.46 -3.36 11.85
CA VAL A 30 -2.00 -2.05 12.25
C VAL A 30 -1.93 -1.04 11.10
N ALA A 31 -0.78 -0.94 10.43
CA ALA A 31 -0.59 -0.04 9.29
C ALA A 31 -1.51 -0.41 8.11
N LEU A 32 -1.62 -1.70 7.79
CA LEU A 32 -2.50 -2.19 6.73
C LEU A 32 -3.97 -1.87 7.05
N SER A 33 -4.38 -2.01 8.29
CA SER A 33 -5.74 -1.69 8.74
C SER A 33 -6.07 -0.23 8.53
N GLU A 34 -5.14 0.66 8.84
CA GLU A 34 -5.32 2.09 8.61
C GLU A 34 -5.47 2.41 7.13
N VAL A 35 -4.68 1.77 6.27
CA VAL A 35 -4.81 1.92 4.81
C VAL A 35 -6.18 1.43 4.33
N CYS A 36 -6.64 0.27 4.80
CA CYS A 36 -7.97 -0.25 4.47
C CYS A 36 -9.10 0.65 4.98
N GLN A 37 -8.96 1.18 6.19
CA GLN A 37 -9.93 2.10 6.77
C GLN A 37 -10.03 3.39 5.95
N ASN A 38 -8.89 3.93 5.52
CA ASN A 38 -8.86 5.09 4.65
C ASN A 38 -9.63 4.84 3.34
N ILE A 39 -9.51 3.67 2.75
CA ILE A 39 -10.27 3.30 1.56
C ILE A 39 -11.77 3.34 1.81
N ILE A 40 -12.24 2.79 2.94
CA ILE A 40 -13.65 2.81 3.31
C ILE A 40 -14.17 4.24 3.48
N GLU A 41 -13.37 5.11 4.11
CA GLU A 41 -13.77 6.47 4.41
C GLU A 41 -13.65 7.43 3.22
N HIS A 42 -12.65 7.23 2.34
CA HIS A 42 -12.39 8.11 1.20
C HIS A 42 -13.13 7.70 -0.06
N SER A 43 -13.45 6.43 -0.18
CA SER A 43 -14.19 5.90 -1.31
C SER A 43 -15.67 5.87 -0.96
N GLU A 44 -16.46 6.64 -1.66
CA GLU A 44 -17.93 6.50 -1.63
C GLU A 44 -18.36 5.21 -2.33
N ASN A 45 -17.43 4.52 -2.93
CA ASN A 45 -17.59 3.27 -3.66
C ASN A 45 -16.93 2.10 -2.91
N LYS A 46 -16.94 0.94 -3.54
CA LYS A 46 -16.36 -0.27 -2.98
C LYS A 46 -14.83 -0.26 -3.09
N GLY A 47 -14.17 -0.70 -2.03
CA GLY A 47 -12.77 -1.08 -2.06
C GLY A 47 -12.61 -2.58 -2.19
N PHE A 48 -11.43 -3.00 -2.63
CA PHE A 48 -11.07 -4.41 -2.81
C PHE A 48 -9.73 -4.68 -2.14
N VAL A 49 -9.64 -5.80 -1.44
CA VAL A 49 -8.37 -6.29 -0.88
C VAL A 49 -8.15 -7.72 -1.34
N GLY A 50 -7.02 -7.97 -1.96
CA GLY A 50 -6.59 -9.29 -2.37
C GLY A 50 -5.31 -9.69 -1.66
N ILE A 51 -5.22 -10.93 -1.19
CA ILE A 51 -4.02 -11.48 -0.57
C ILE A 51 -3.72 -12.80 -1.25
N GLN A 52 -2.51 -12.95 -1.77
CA GLN A 52 -2.07 -14.13 -2.48
C GLN A 52 -0.64 -14.51 -2.12
N LYS A 53 -0.42 -15.78 -1.88
CA LYS A 53 0.93 -16.35 -1.74
C LYS A 53 1.31 -17.06 -3.05
N TYR A 54 2.55 -16.88 -3.47
CA TYR A 54 3.12 -17.61 -4.60
C TYR A 54 4.63 -17.81 -4.44
N ARG A 55 5.18 -18.71 -5.24
CA ARG A 55 6.62 -18.98 -5.28
C ARG A 55 7.28 -18.11 -6.33
N PHE A 56 8.19 -17.25 -5.92
CA PHE A 56 8.96 -16.41 -6.85
C PHE A 56 10.25 -17.15 -7.25
N GLN A 57 10.29 -17.64 -8.47
CA GLN A 57 11.35 -18.54 -8.94
C GLN A 57 12.74 -17.88 -8.94
N ASN A 58 12.83 -16.62 -9.33
CA ASN A 58 14.10 -15.90 -9.42
C ASN A 58 14.88 -15.85 -8.10
N ILE A 59 14.20 -15.89 -6.98
CA ILE A 59 14.83 -15.87 -5.66
C ILE A 59 14.58 -17.17 -4.86
N SER A 60 13.87 -18.12 -5.45
CA SER A 60 13.49 -19.38 -4.79
C SER A 60 12.85 -19.20 -3.41
N LYS A 61 12.00 -18.19 -3.27
CA LYS A 61 11.31 -17.85 -2.02
C LYS A 61 9.81 -17.72 -2.23
N ASN A 62 9.06 -17.96 -1.15
CA ASN A 62 7.68 -17.58 -1.10
C ASN A 62 7.55 -16.06 -1.03
N VAL A 63 6.56 -15.54 -1.72
CA VAL A 63 6.23 -14.11 -1.72
C VAL A 63 4.74 -13.98 -1.44
N VAL A 64 4.37 -13.08 -0.57
CA VAL A 64 2.97 -12.69 -0.36
C VAL A 64 2.71 -11.37 -1.05
N ARG A 65 1.69 -11.34 -1.89
CA ARG A 65 1.16 -10.12 -2.52
C ARG A 65 -0.09 -9.68 -1.76
N ILE A 66 -0.11 -8.42 -1.39
CA ILE A 66 -1.29 -7.76 -0.83
C ILE A 66 -1.63 -6.60 -1.74
N ALA A 67 -2.84 -6.61 -2.32
CA ALA A 67 -3.33 -5.55 -3.18
C ALA A 67 -4.53 -4.88 -2.50
N VAL A 68 -4.49 -3.57 -2.39
CA VAL A 68 -5.57 -2.74 -1.84
C VAL A 68 -5.97 -1.74 -2.91
N MET A 69 -7.23 -1.75 -3.31
CA MET A 69 -7.73 -0.93 -4.41
C MET A 69 -9.02 -0.22 -4.03
N ASP A 70 -9.16 1.02 -4.42
CA ASP A 70 -10.43 1.71 -4.49
C ASP A 70 -10.68 2.28 -5.90
N VAL A 71 -11.90 2.60 -6.21
CA VAL A 71 -12.31 3.26 -7.46
C VAL A 71 -12.87 4.66 -7.19
N GLY A 72 -12.46 5.26 -6.07
CA GLY A 72 -12.89 6.58 -5.64
C GLY A 72 -12.19 7.71 -6.35
N VAL A 73 -11.82 8.74 -5.60
CA VAL A 73 -11.32 10.01 -6.19
C VAL A 73 -9.82 10.04 -6.50
N GLY A 74 -9.04 9.09 -5.98
CA GLY A 74 -7.57 9.10 -6.09
C GLY A 74 -6.89 10.09 -5.16
N PHE A 75 -5.56 10.02 -5.07
CA PHE A 75 -4.79 10.85 -4.13
C PHE A 75 -4.78 12.33 -4.50
N LYS A 76 -4.66 12.68 -5.77
CA LYS A 76 -4.61 14.07 -6.19
C LYS A 76 -5.87 14.83 -5.76
N LYS A 77 -7.04 14.30 -6.07
CA LYS A 77 -8.31 14.93 -5.70
C LYS A 77 -8.55 14.90 -4.19
N SER A 78 -8.21 13.80 -3.54
CA SER A 78 -8.35 13.65 -2.10
C SER A 78 -7.49 14.63 -1.31
N LEU A 79 -6.26 14.93 -1.76
CA LEU A 79 -5.32 15.80 -1.06
C LEU A 79 -5.41 17.27 -1.47
N SER A 80 -6.02 17.61 -2.61
CA SER A 80 -6.05 18.98 -3.15
C SER A 80 -6.79 19.98 -2.26
N GLY A 81 -7.68 19.52 -1.38
CA GLY A 81 -8.38 20.37 -0.43
C GLY A 81 -7.52 20.85 0.74
N ARG A 82 -6.42 20.16 1.06
CA ARG A 82 -5.55 20.44 2.21
C ARG A 82 -4.14 20.81 1.81
N PHE A 83 -3.62 20.24 0.73
CA PHE A 83 -2.25 20.40 0.28
C PHE A 83 -2.21 20.94 -1.15
N THR A 84 -1.15 21.68 -1.47
CA THR A 84 -0.87 22.05 -2.86
C THR A 84 -0.34 20.81 -3.59
N VAL A 85 -1.11 20.33 -4.55
CA VAL A 85 -0.81 19.12 -5.32
C VAL A 85 -0.71 19.49 -6.81
N LYS A 86 0.46 19.29 -7.40
CA LYS A 86 0.76 19.71 -8.78
C LYS A 86 0.39 18.63 -9.81
N SER A 87 0.47 17.35 -9.43
CA SER A 87 0.25 16.21 -10.32
C SER A 87 -0.17 14.97 -9.53
N ASP A 88 -0.61 13.93 -10.22
CA ASP A 88 -0.87 12.62 -9.60
C ASP A 88 0.37 12.06 -8.90
N ARG A 89 1.53 12.20 -9.54
CA ARG A 89 2.80 11.79 -8.94
C ARG A 89 3.10 12.55 -7.64
N ASP A 90 2.93 13.87 -7.63
CA ASP A 90 3.14 14.70 -6.46
C ASP A 90 2.20 14.30 -5.31
N ALA A 91 0.95 13.96 -5.63
CA ALA A 91 -0.02 13.45 -4.66
C ALA A 91 0.42 12.12 -4.04
N ILE A 92 0.91 11.19 -4.85
CA ILE A 92 1.42 9.90 -4.36
C ILE A 92 2.65 10.12 -3.47
N GLU A 93 3.57 10.98 -3.86
CA GLU A 93 4.74 11.31 -3.05
C GLU A 93 4.35 11.89 -1.69
N LYS A 94 3.40 12.81 -1.64
CA LYS A 94 2.92 13.39 -0.39
C LYS A 94 2.28 12.35 0.52
N ALA A 95 1.44 11.49 -0.04
CA ALA A 95 0.81 10.41 0.72
C ALA A 95 1.83 9.40 1.27
N LEU A 96 2.82 9.03 0.45
CA LEU A 96 3.79 7.99 0.76
C LEU A 96 4.92 8.47 1.66
N LEU A 97 5.51 9.63 1.35
CA LEU A 97 6.73 10.10 2.00
C LEU A 97 6.44 11.01 3.20
N HIS A 98 5.35 11.73 3.19
CA HIS A 98 5.03 12.72 4.20
C HIS A 98 3.84 12.36 5.08
N GLY A 99 3.23 11.20 4.86
CA GLY A 99 2.05 10.78 5.60
C GLY A 99 0.84 11.70 5.41
N ALA A 100 0.76 12.40 4.28
CA ALA A 100 -0.31 13.34 4.00
C ALA A 100 -1.68 12.64 3.92
N SER A 101 -2.70 13.28 4.48
CA SER A 101 -4.09 12.83 4.43
C SER A 101 -5.00 14.06 4.27
N ARG A 102 -6.21 13.83 3.76
CA ARG A 102 -7.23 14.88 3.74
C ARG A 102 -7.82 15.20 5.13
N TYR A 103 -7.55 14.37 6.12
CA TYR A 103 -7.98 14.58 7.50
C TYR A 103 -6.91 15.31 8.30
N GLU A 104 -7.35 16.21 9.20
CA GLU A 104 -6.46 16.97 10.08
C GLU A 104 -6.05 16.20 11.35
N ASP A 105 -6.66 15.06 11.59
CA ASP A 105 -6.37 14.23 12.75
C ASP A 105 -4.92 13.73 12.72
N GLU A 106 -4.15 14.08 13.73
CA GLU A 106 -2.74 13.71 13.85
C GLU A 106 -2.50 12.19 13.88
N GLY A 107 -3.50 11.41 14.31
CA GLY A 107 -3.44 9.94 14.31
C GLY A 107 -3.69 9.31 12.95
N ARG A 108 -4.07 10.09 11.95
CA ARG A 108 -4.45 9.60 10.62
C ARG A 108 -3.45 10.00 9.53
N GLY A 109 -3.43 9.24 8.45
CA GLY A 109 -2.57 9.50 7.30
C GLY A 109 -1.17 8.92 7.44
N HIS A 110 -0.86 8.21 8.52
CA HIS A 110 0.45 7.61 8.76
C HIS A 110 0.54 6.15 8.35
N GLY A 111 -0.58 5.49 8.05
CA GLY A 111 -0.62 4.07 7.70
C GLY A 111 0.23 3.75 6.47
N LEU A 112 0.13 4.54 5.41
CA LEU A 112 0.90 4.32 4.19
C LEU A 112 2.40 4.53 4.41
N ALA A 113 2.79 5.54 5.19
CA ALA A 113 4.18 5.75 5.56
C ALA A 113 4.73 4.61 6.44
N ALA A 114 3.92 4.07 7.33
CA ALA A 114 4.27 2.90 8.15
C ALA A 114 4.43 1.63 7.28
N VAL A 115 3.54 1.42 6.31
CA VAL A 115 3.67 0.34 5.33
C VAL A 115 4.96 0.48 4.54
N ARG A 116 5.32 1.68 4.10
CA ARG A 116 6.57 1.94 3.39
C ARG A 116 7.79 1.55 4.23
N ARG A 117 7.83 1.97 5.48
CA ARG A 117 8.94 1.62 6.39
C ARG A 117 9.05 0.11 6.58
N PHE A 118 7.94 -0.56 6.79
CA PHE A 118 7.89 -2.01 6.93
C PHE A 118 8.39 -2.73 5.68
N VAL A 119 7.88 -2.36 4.52
CA VAL A 119 8.28 -2.93 3.24
C VAL A 119 9.78 -2.75 3.00
N ASN A 120 10.32 -1.57 3.30
CA ASN A 120 11.75 -1.30 3.16
C ASN A 120 12.58 -2.15 4.12
N GLN A 121 12.16 -2.28 5.37
CA GLN A 121 12.84 -3.08 6.39
C GLN A 121 12.91 -4.56 6.01
N TRP A 122 11.85 -5.10 5.45
CA TRP A 122 11.72 -6.53 5.14
C TRP A 122 12.01 -6.86 3.66
N ASN A 123 12.69 -5.96 2.97
CA ASN A 123 13.12 -6.17 1.58
C ASN A 123 11.95 -6.43 0.61
N GLY A 124 10.84 -5.78 0.87
CA GLY A 124 9.64 -5.89 0.05
C GLY A 124 9.59 -4.88 -1.09
N LYS A 125 8.58 -5.02 -1.94
CA LYS A 125 8.25 -4.07 -3.01
C LYS A 125 6.93 -3.38 -2.68
N LEU A 126 6.86 -2.08 -2.86
CA LEU A 126 5.65 -1.28 -2.73
C LEU A 126 5.42 -0.50 -4.02
N SER A 127 4.24 -0.66 -4.62
CA SER A 127 3.81 0.14 -5.77
C SER A 127 2.51 0.83 -5.45
N ILE A 128 2.42 2.11 -5.83
CA ILE A 128 1.21 2.91 -5.66
C ILE A 128 0.85 3.51 -7.00
N ARG A 129 -0.34 3.22 -7.48
CA ARG A 129 -0.90 3.79 -8.69
C ARG A 129 -2.12 4.65 -8.37
N SER A 130 -2.16 5.86 -8.93
CA SER A 130 -3.30 6.75 -8.84
C SER A 130 -3.28 7.71 -10.03
N GLY A 131 -4.44 7.95 -10.63
CA GLY A 131 -4.52 8.76 -11.85
C GLY A 131 -3.62 8.22 -12.96
N THR A 132 -2.75 9.06 -13.49
CA THR A 132 -1.84 8.72 -14.61
C THR A 132 -0.42 8.35 -14.16
N ALA A 133 -0.19 8.19 -12.87
CA ALA A 133 1.13 7.95 -12.31
C ALA A 133 1.22 6.65 -11.50
N ARG A 134 2.42 6.10 -11.43
CA ARG A 134 2.81 5.03 -10.53
C ARG A 134 4.15 5.34 -9.90
N LEU A 135 4.26 5.18 -8.58
CA LEU A 135 5.53 5.19 -7.86
C LEU A 135 5.76 3.82 -7.24
N SER A 136 7.01 3.35 -7.31
CA SER A 136 7.39 2.05 -6.77
C SER A 136 8.70 2.14 -6.00
N LEU A 137 8.73 1.47 -4.84
CA LEU A 137 9.93 1.15 -4.09
C LEU A 137 10.31 -0.27 -4.45
N ILE A 138 11.45 -0.45 -5.14
CA ILE A 138 11.82 -1.71 -5.77
C ILE A 138 13.08 -2.27 -5.10
N PRO A 139 12.98 -3.46 -4.48
CA PRO A 139 14.15 -4.13 -3.91
C PRO A 139 15.00 -4.79 -5.02
N PRO A 140 16.26 -5.14 -4.73
CA PRO A 140 17.15 -5.73 -5.75
C PRO A 140 16.62 -6.99 -6.44
N TRP A 141 15.79 -7.78 -5.76
CA TRP A 141 15.27 -9.03 -6.32
C TRP A 141 14.08 -8.85 -7.25
N ALA A 142 13.47 -7.67 -7.29
CA ALA A 142 12.28 -7.40 -8.10
C ALA A 142 12.61 -6.43 -9.25
N GLY A 143 11.93 -6.61 -10.35
CA GLY A 143 12.02 -5.71 -11.50
C GLY A 143 10.98 -4.61 -11.47
N GLY A 144 11.08 -3.70 -12.45
CA GLY A 144 10.12 -2.62 -12.68
C GLY A 144 10.79 -1.26 -12.73
N ARG A 145 9.96 -0.23 -12.86
CA ARG A 145 10.38 1.18 -12.88
C ARG A 145 9.93 1.87 -11.61
N ALA A 146 10.82 2.66 -11.01
CA ALA A 146 10.50 3.41 -9.80
C ALA A 146 9.45 4.49 -10.02
N GLN A 147 9.40 5.06 -11.21
CA GLN A 147 8.43 6.11 -11.56
C GLN A 147 7.89 5.88 -12.97
N GLU A 148 6.58 5.98 -13.11
CA GLU A 148 5.89 5.93 -14.39
C GLU A 148 4.87 7.06 -14.45
N ARG A 149 4.84 7.77 -15.58
CA ARG A 149 3.91 8.88 -15.86
C ARG A 149 3.19 8.63 -17.19
N GLY A 150 2.14 9.39 -17.42
CA GLY A 150 1.41 9.29 -18.67
C GLY A 150 0.71 7.96 -18.89
N LEU A 151 0.45 7.22 -17.81
CA LEU A 151 -0.31 5.98 -17.86
C LEU A 151 -1.78 6.29 -18.14
N ILE A 152 -2.52 5.28 -18.58
CA ILE A 152 -3.98 5.38 -18.68
C ILE A 152 -4.53 5.72 -17.28
N SER A 153 -5.40 6.71 -17.20
CA SER A 153 -5.94 7.18 -15.92
C SER A 153 -6.65 6.06 -15.16
N PHE A 154 -6.21 5.82 -13.93
CA PHE A 154 -6.83 4.89 -13.01
C PHE A 154 -7.74 5.67 -12.04
N PRO A 155 -9.05 5.36 -11.99
CA PRO A 155 -10.00 6.07 -11.14
C PRO A 155 -9.87 5.57 -9.69
N GLY A 156 -9.15 6.26 -8.85
CA GLY A 156 -8.91 5.88 -7.47
C GLY A 156 -7.45 5.57 -7.20
N ALA A 157 -7.20 4.58 -6.35
CA ALA A 157 -5.85 4.19 -5.97
C ALA A 157 -5.68 2.68 -5.93
N LEU A 158 -4.50 2.22 -6.33
CA LEU A 158 -4.09 0.83 -6.21
C LEU A 158 -2.75 0.78 -5.46
N ILE A 159 -2.75 0.09 -4.33
CA ILE A 159 -1.56 -0.16 -3.52
C ILE A 159 -1.22 -1.64 -3.63
N ASN A 160 0.00 -1.94 -4.04
CA ASN A 160 0.47 -3.30 -4.24
C ASN A 160 1.72 -3.53 -3.39
N ILE A 161 1.66 -4.52 -2.52
CA ILE A 161 2.73 -4.85 -1.58
C ILE A 161 3.20 -6.27 -1.85
N LEU A 162 4.50 -6.45 -2.04
CA LEU A 162 5.11 -7.77 -2.16
C LEU A 162 6.08 -7.97 -1.00
N LEU A 163 5.91 -9.03 -0.23
CA LEU A 163 6.74 -9.36 0.91
C LEU A 163 7.37 -10.74 0.70
N PRO A 164 8.71 -10.84 0.61
CA PRO A 164 9.39 -12.12 0.50
C PRO A 164 9.54 -12.77 1.87
N GLU A 165 9.59 -14.10 1.92
CA GLU A 165 9.96 -14.80 3.15
C GLU A 165 11.39 -14.46 3.58
N VAL A 166 11.63 -14.57 4.86
CA VAL A 166 12.97 -14.36 5.45
C VAL A 166 13.92 -15.50 5.09
#